data_6e0657ac5720369e1c0814d58d085407
#
_entry.id   6e0657ac5720369e1c0814d58d085407
#
_cell.length_a   1.000
_cell.length_b   1.000
_cell.length_c   1.000
_cell.angle_alpha   90.00
_cell.angle_beta   90.00
_cell.angle_gamma   90.00
#
_symmetry.space_group_name_H-M   'P 1'
#
loop_
_entity.id
_entity.type
_entity.pdbx_description
1 polymer ?
#
loop_
_entity_poly.entity_id
_entity_poly.type
_entity_poly.pdbx_seq_one_letter_code
_entity_poly.pdbx_strand_id
1 'polypeptide(L)'
;MDAAVQRAVAEGSAEAAQLQATVVTLRDELERARADSQRQVAAALADASGEIGQLKQTVVALREELEKERADREQAIQSGRAEDRAEIAQLQGAIQELRQRLELEMSAPQRDRIEP
;
A
#
# COMPACT_ATOMS: atom_id res chain seq x y z
N MET A 1 35.02 -77.63 8.61
CA MET A 1 35.59 -76.28 8.44
C MET A 1 34.99 -75.54 7.22
N ASP A 2 34.88 -76.22 6.08
CA ASP A 2 34.37 -75.56 4.86
C ASP A 2 32.95 -75.15 4.95
N ALA A 3 32.06 -75.87 5.64
CA ALA A 3 30.65 -75.52 5.80
C ALA A 3 30.47 -74.26 6.68
N ALA A 4 31.29 -74.05 7.70
CA ALA A 4 31.22 -72.88 8.55
C ALA A 4 31.73 -71.63 7.82
N VAL A 5 32.80 -71.77 7.02
CA VAL A 5 33.33 -70.71 6.18
C VAL A 5 32.31 -70.32 5.08
N GLN A 6 31.72 -71.32 4.46
CA GLN A 6 30.71 -71.07 3.43
C GLN A 6 29.46 -70.34 4.00
N ARG A 7 29.03 -70.72 5.22
CA ARG A 7 27.93 -69.98 5.90
C ARG A 7 28.30 -68.53 6.22
N ALA A 8 29.51 -68.31 6.74
CA ALA A 8 29.95 -66.98 7.05
C ALA A 8 30.05 -66.11 5.80
N VAL A 9 30.52 -66.62 4.69
CA VAL A 9 30.56 -65.94 3.38
C VAL A 9 29.15 -65.65 2.87
N ALA A 10 28.24 -66.64 2.96
CA ALA A 10 26.87 -66.46 2.54
C ALA A 10 26.15 -65.45 3.37
N GLU A 11 26.32 -65.43 4.69
CA GLU A 11 25.74 -64.44 5.60
C GLU A 11 26.28 -63.04 5.33
N GLY A 12 27.60 -62.93 5.16
CA GLY A 12 28.23 -61.65 4.82
C GLY A 12 27.80 -61.13 3.47
N SER A 13 27.62 -62.00 2.48
CA SER A 13 27.11 -61.65 1.17
C SER A 13 25.65 -61.18 1.22
N ALA A 14 24.82 -61.86 2.03
CA ALA A 14 23.41 -61.49 2.23
C ALA A 14 23.30 -60.12 2.94
N GLU A 15 24.13 -59.89 3.97
CA GLU A 15 24.16 -58.59 4.66
C GLU A 15 24.63 -57.48 3.74
N ALA A 16 25.65 -57.72 2.94
CA ALA A 16 26.13 -56.76 1.96
C ALA A 16 25.06 -56.40 0.93
N ALA A 17 24.31 -57.41 0.45
CA ALA A 17 23.20 -57.20 -0.48
C ALA A 17 22.06 -56.37 0.16
N GLN A 18 21.72 -56.65 1.43
CA GLN A 18 20.72 -55.86 2.18
C GLN A 18 21.18 -54.45 2.39
N LEU A 19 22.41 -54.23 2.75
CA LEU A 19 22.99 -52.92 2.93
C LEU A 19 23.01 -52.12 1.63
N GLN A 20 23.34 -52.73 0.50
CA GLN A 20 23.31 -52.13 -0.81
C GLN A 20 21.87 -51.75 -1.19
N ALA A 21 20.89 -52.59 -0.96
CA ALA A 21 19.49 -52.32 -1.20
C ALA A 21 19.00 -51.13 -0.34
N THR A 22 19.40 -51.10 0.92
CA THR A 22 19.08 -50.01 1.83
C THR A 22 19.69 -48.68 1.34
N VAL A 23 20.94 -48.71 0.91
CA VAL A 23 21.62 -47.52 0.36
C VAL A 23 20.88 -46.98 -0.87
N VAL A 24 20.47 -47.85 -1.78
CA VAL A 24 19.71 -47.47 -2.98
C VAL A 24 18.36 -46.83 -2.58
N THR A 25 17.64 -47.47 -1.65
CA THR A 25 16.38 -46.96 -1.16
C THR A 25 16.54 -45.58 -0.51
N LEU A 26 17.55 -45.42 0.33
CA LEU A 26 17.84 -44.14 0.99
C LEU A 26 18.22 -43.05 0.01
N ARG A 27 19.00 -43.37 -1.02
CA ARG A 27 19.32 -42.42 -2.10
C ARG A 27 18.10 -41.98 -2.85
N ASP A 28 17.19 -42.92 -3.19
CA ASP A 28 15.96 -42.63 -3.87
C ASP A 28 15.04 -41.73 -3.02
N GLU A 29 14.92 -42.03 -1.73
CA GLU A 29 14.17 -41.21 -0.79
C GLU A 29 14.77 -39.81 -0.66
N LEU A 30 16.10 -39.72 -0.59
CA LEU A 30 16.78 -38.43 -0.51
C LEU A 30 16.57 -37.59 -1.78
N GLU A 31 16.65 -38.20 -2.94
CA GLU A 31 16.39 -37.52 -4.22
C GLU A 31 14.96 -37.02 -4.31
N ARG A 32 14.00 -37.84 -3.87
CA ARG A 32 12.59 -37.41 -3.80
C ARG A 32 12.39 -36.25 -2.83
N ALA A 33 12.97 -36.36 -1.65
CA ALA A 33 12.90 -35.29 -0.64
C ALA A 33 13.50 -33.99 -1.16
N ARG A 34 14.63 -34.08 -1.87
CA ARG A 34 15.25 -32.89 -2.49
C ARG A 34 14.39 -32.30 -3.58
N ALA A 35 13.81 -33.15 -4.45
CA ALA A 35 12.94 -32.70 -5.52
C ALA A 35 11.68 -32.02 -4.95
N ASP A 36 11.08 -32.61 -3.92
CA ASP A 36 9.90 -32.05 -3.25
C ASP A 36 10.23 -30.72 -2.57
N SER A 37 11.37 -30.67 -1.89
CA SER A 37 11.86 -29.44 -1.25
C SER A 37 12.08 -28.32 -2.27
N GLN A 38 12.71 -28.63 -3.40
CA GLN A 38 12.92 -27.66 -4.48
C GLN A 38 11.61 -27.15 -5.05
N ARG A 39 10.62 -28.03 -5.25
CA ARG A 39 9.29 -27.63 -5.71
C ARG A 39 8.57 -26.73 -4.71
N GLN A 40 8.65 -27.07 -3.42
CA GLN A 40 8.04 -26.27 -2.37
C GLN A 40 8.67 -24.88 -2.28
N VAL A 41 10.00 -24.81 -2.36
CA VAL A 41 10.72 -23.53 -2.37
C VAL A 41 10.35 -22.70 -3.61
N ALA A 42 10.34 -23.33 -4.79
CA ALA A 42 9.96 -22.65 -6.02
C ALA A 42 8.53 -22.13 -5.98
N ALA A 43 7.59 -22.92 -5.45
CA ALA A 43 6.19 -22.50 -5.27
C ALA A 43 6.09 -21.34 -4.28
N ALA A 44 6.78 -21.41 -3.15
CA ALA A 44 6.79 -20.34 -2.14
C ALA A 44 7.38 -19.04 -2.71
N LEU A 45 8.45 -19.14 -3.48
CA LEU A 45 9.06 -17.98 -4.14
C LEU A 45 8.14 -17.35 -5.18
N ALA A 46 7.44 -18.19 -5.96
CA ALA A 46 6.48 -17.73 -6.95
C ALA A 46 5.29 -17.01 -6.28
N ASP A 47 4.77 -17.57 -5.20
CA ASP A 47 3.68 -16.97 -4.43
C ASP A 47 4.11 -15.64 -3.80
N ALA A 48 5.29 -15.61 -3.19
CA ALA A 48 5.84 -14.40 -2.61
C ALA A 48 6.08 -13.31 -3.66
N SER A 49 6.60 -13.69 -4.82
CA SER A 49 6.81 -12.78 -5.94
C SER A 49 5.48 -12.21 -6.45
N GLY A 50 4.44 -13.05 -6.52
CA GLY A 50 3.09 -12.62 -6.88
C GLY A 50 2.50 -11.63 -5.88
N GLU A 51 2.63 -11.91 -4.58
CA GLU A 51 2.19 -11.00 -3.52
C GLU A 51 2.92 -9.66 -3.55
N ILE A 52 4.24 -9.69 -3.73
CA ILE A 52 5.04 -8.46 -3.85
C ILE A 52 4.57 -7.63 -5.04
N GLY A 53 4.31 -8.28 -6.18
CA GLY A 53 3.77 -7.61 -7.36
C GLY A 53 2.43 -6.94 -7.10
N GLN A 54 1.51 -7.63 -6.43
CA GLN A 54 0.21 -7.08 -6.04
C GLN A 54 0.34 -5.93 -5.06
N LEU A 55 1.21 -6.06 -4.06
CA LEU A 55 1.46 -4.99 -3.10
C LEU A 55 2.04 -3.75 -3.76
N LYS A 56 2.97 -3.92 -4.69
CA LYS A 56 3.51 -2.80 -5.47
C LYS A 56 2.43 -2.07 -6.28
N GLN A 57 1.54 -2.81 -6.91
CA GLN A 57 0.42 -2.24 -7.65
C GLN A 57 -0.52 -1.47 -6.72
N THR A 58 -0.82 -2.04 -5.55
CA THR A 58 -1.65 -1.38 -4.54
C THR A 58 -1.01 -0.09 -4.04
N VAL A 59 0.30 -0.09 -3.80
CA VAL A 59 1.03 1.11 -3.39
C VAL A 59 0.94 2.20 -4.46
N VAL A 60 1.13 1.84 -5.73
CA VAL A 60 1.01 2.81 -6.84
C VAL A 60 -0.40 3.39 -6.91
N ALA A 61 -1.43 2.53 -6.82
CA ALA A 61 -2.82 2.98 -6.84
C ALA A 61 -3.15 3.91 -5.67
N LEU A 62 -2.69 3.57 -4.46
CA LEU A 62 -2.90 4.41 -3.28
C LEU A 62 -2.19 5.76 -3.38
N ARG A 63 -1.00 5.80 -3.95
CA ARG A 63 -0.28 7.05 -4.21
C ARG A 63 -1.04 7.95 -5.19
N GLU A 64 -1.56 7.37 -6.25
CA GLU A 64 -2.35 8.10 -7.23
C GLU A 64 -3.64 8.66 -6.62
N GLU A 65 -4.34 7.86 -5.81
CA GLU A 65 -5.52 8.32 -5.09
C GLU A 65 -5.18 9.44 -4.11
N LEU A 66 -4.07 9.31 -3.38
CA LEU A 66 -3.63 10.32 -2.44
C LEU A 66 -3.29 11.64 -3.13
N GLU A 67 -2.59 11.58 -4.25
CA GLU A 67 -2.28 12.77 -5.06
C GLU A 67 -3.55 13.45 -5.57
N LYS A 68 -4.50 12.67 -6.03
CA LYS A 68 -5.80 13.16 -6.48
C LYS A 68 -6.57 13.83 -5.35
N GLU A 69 -6.63 13.20 -4.18
CA GLU A 69 -7.29 13.77 -3.01
C GLU A 69 -6.63 15.07 -2.55
N ARG A 70 -5.30 15.12 -2.59
CA ARG A 70 -4.56 16.35 -2.26
C ARG A 70 -4.87 17.47 -3.23
N ALA A 71 -4.90 17.17 -4.52
CA ALA A 71 -5.24 18.15 -5.55
C ALA A 71 -6.69 18.66 -5.39
N ASP A 72 -7.63 17.75 -5.16
CA ASP A 72 -9.03 18.09 -4.93
C ASP A 72 -9.21 18.95 -3.68
N ARG A 73 -8.50 18.60 -2.60
CA ARG A 73 -8.54 19.35 -1.35
C ARG A 73 -7.95 20.76 -1.53
N GLU A 74 -6.84 20.86 -2.22
CA GLU A 74 -6.20 22.15 -2.49
C GLU A 74 -7.09 23.03 -3.35
N GLN A 75 -7.73 22.45 -4.36
CA GLN A 75 -8.69 23.15 -5.20
C GLN A 75 -9.90 23.62 -4.41
N ALA A 76 -10.44 22.77 -3.52
CA ALA A 76 -11.55 23.13 -2.64
C ALA A 76 -11.17 24.29 -1.71
N ILE A 77 -9.95 24.28 -1.14
CA ILE A 77 -9.47 25.36 -0.30
C ILE A 77 -9.33 26.66 -1.09
N GLN A 78 -8.77 26.62 -2.29
CA GLN A 78 -8.63 27.79 -3.14
C GLN A 78 -9.99 28.36 -3.56
N SER A 79 -10.94 27.49 -3.91
CA SER A 79 -12.30 27.92 -4.22
C SER A 79 -13.00 28.56 -3.02
N GLY A 80 -12.87 27.95 -1.84
CA GLY A 80 -13.41 28.51 -0.60
C GLY A 80 -12.81 29.86 -0.26
N ARG A 81 -11.51 30.05 -0.43
CA ARG A 81 -10.83 31.33 -0.22
C ARG A 81 -11.28 32.39 -1.21
N ALA A 82 -11.47 32.01 -2.47
CA ALA A 82 -11.97 32.93 -3.48
C ALA A 82 -13.39 33.40 -3.17
N GLU A 83 -14.27 32.48 -2.74
CA GLU A 83 -15.62 32.81 -2.30
C GLU A 83 -15.61 33.74 -1.08
N ASP A 84 -14.76 33.45 -0.10
CA ASP A 84 -14.61 34.26 1.11
C ASP A 84 -14.11 35.66 0.77
N ARG A 85 -13.14 35.82 -0.13
CA ARG A 85 -12.65 37.12 -0.57
C ARG A 85 -13.74 37.91 -1.28
N ALA A 86 -14.53 37.25 -2.13
CA ALA A 86 -15.64 37.89 -2.82
C ALA A 86 -16.70 38.37 -1.82
N GLU A 87 -17.02 37.54 -0.82
CA GLU A 87 -17.96 37.88 0.25
C GLU A 87 -17.47 39.06 1.10
N ILE A 88 -16.18 39.03 1.48
CA ILE A 88 -15.54 40.11 2.21
C ILE A 88 -15.57 41.40 1.42
N ALA A 89 -15.28 41.37 0.12
CA ALA A 89 -15.33 42.53 -0.75
C ALA A 89 -16.75 43.10 -0.84
N GLN A 90 -17.79 42.26 -0.94
CA GLN A 90 -19.19 42.69 -0.92
C GLN A 90 -19.57 43.34 0.40
N LEU A 91 -19.14 42.76 1.52
CA LEU A 91 -19.43 43.32 2.84
C LEU A 91 -18.70 44.66 3.04
N GLN A 92 -17.47 44.78 2.59
CA GLN A 92 -16.73 46.05 2.65
C GLN A 92 -17.42 47.13 1.80
N GLY A 93 -17.91 46.77 0.61
CA GLY A 93 -18.66 47.66 -0.24
C GLY A 93 -19.96 48.12 0.42
N ALA A 94 -20.71 47.20 1.04
CA ALA A 94 -21.92 47.50 1.79
C ALA A 94 -21.65 48.43 2.98
N ILE A 95 -20.57 48.22 3.69
CA ILE A 95 -20.18 49.09 4.81
C ILE A 95 -19.87 50.50 4.33
N GLN A 96 -19.16 50.65 3.23
CA GLN A 96 -18.87 51.96 2.64
C GLN A 96 -20.14 52.66 2.18
N GLU A 97 -21.05 51.97 1.54
CA GLU A 97 -22.34 52.53 1.15
C GLU A 97 -23.14 53.02 2.35
N LEU A 98 -23.20 52.20 3.41
CA LEU A 98 -23.89 52.57 4.63
C LEU A 98 -23.29 53.79 5.31
N ARG A 99 -21.96 53.90 5.33
CA ARG A 99 -21.23 55.04 5.86
C ARG A 99 -21.57 56.32 5.06
N GLN A 100 -21.55 56.21 3.76
CA GLN A 100 -21.91 57.36 2.88
C GLN A 100 -23.35 57.79 3.09
N ARG A 101 -24.28 56.87 3.21
CA ARG A 101 -25.68 57.19 3.50
C ARG A 101 -25.84 57.86 4.86
N LEU A 102 -25.13 57.32 5.85
CA LEU A 102 -25.16 57.86 7.20
C LEU A 102 -24.60 59.30 7.23
N GLU A 103 -23.50 59.55 6.54
CA GLU A 103 -22.91 60.89 6.42
C GLU A 103 -23.84 61.87 5.71
N LEU A 104 -24.52 61.42 4.66
CA LEU A 104 -25.51 62.24 3.96
C LEU A 104 -26.73 62.55 4.83
N GLU A 105 -27.22 61.58 5.60
CA GLU A 105 -28.34 61.77 6.52
C GLU A 105 -27.97 62.71 7.68
N MET A 106 -26.74 62.59 8.17
CA MET A 106 -26.23 63.47 9.23
C MET A 106 -26.01 64.91 8.76
N SER A 107 -25.69 65.13 7.51
CA SER A 107 -25.52 66.46 6.95
C SER A 107 -26.80 67.11 6.51
N ALA A 108 -27.83 66.36 6.04
CA ALA A 108 -29.11 66.87 5.58
C ALA A 108 -29.95 67.52 6.70
N PRO A 109 -30.11 66.92 7.90
CA PRO A 109 -30.81 67.58 9.00
C PRO A 109 -30.22 68.93 9.44
N GLN A 110 -28.91 69.04 9.37
CA GLN A 110 -28.21 70.29 9.71
C GLN A 110 -28.48 71.36 8.70
N ARG A 111 -28.63 71.07 7.41
CA ARG A 111 -28.99 72.03 6.38
C ARG A 111 -30.40 72.50 6.55
N ASP A 112 -31.34 71.62 6.87
CA ASP A 112 -32.72 71.92 7.12
C ASP A 112 -32.95 72.83 8.35
N ARG A 113 -32.03 72.67 9.35
CA ARG A 113 -32.06 73.50 10.58
C ARG A 113 -31.51 74.92 10.36
N ILE A 114 -30.69 75.12 9.35
CA ILE A 114 -29.99 76.40 9.07
C ILE A 114 -30.86 77.29 8.14
N GLU A 115 -31.73 76.70 7.34
CA GLU A 115 -32.73 77.49 6.56
C GLU A 115 -33.88 77.93 7.44
N PRO A 116 -34.11 79.24 7.59
CA PRO A 116 -35.24 79.76 8.32
C PRO A 116 -36.58 79.60 7.62
#